data_d1b56a892676e338a7c60521339144fa
#
_entry.id   d1b56a892676e338a7c60521339144fa
#
_cell.length_a   1.000
_cell.length_b   1.000
_cell.length_c   1.000
_cell.angle_alpha   90.00
_cell.angle_beta   90.00
_cell.angle_gamma   90.00
#
_symmetry.space_group_name_H-M   'P 1'
#
loop_
_entity.id
_entity.type
_entity.pdbx_description
1 polymer ?
#
loop_
_entity_poly.entity_id
_entity_poly.type
_entity_poly.pdbx_seq_one_letter_code
_entity_poly.pdbx_strand_id
1 'polypeptide(L)'
;MKRRNRAQRLLRLTAVYLLLLPFLLLGWLYSRLPDRVYLEPGQTLLLPRFGWVEPMGLHGSQNAASTQVVGSYQTTLSLGGWLPIKNIRTVVTERAQVTVCGTPFGVKMFSEGALIVGFSDIDSPGGSTVNPAKAAGLRLGDRVIRIGQVRTENNDAVKEALEAARGSAAEVIYVRSGEQRSTTLTPVWDVAAAQWRAGMWVRDSSAGVGTLTFVDPEKGVFAGLGHPISDGDTGESIALRSGEIVPCEITGCSMGTVGSPGELKGKFLSAHAIGSIRINGENGVYGTTRTGFSGQTMPVAFAQEVETGDAQILATVSGETPRTYHVRIEKISDADPRRNMVIRVVDKALLSRTGGIVQGMSGSPILQNGRLVGAVTHVLVNDPTRGYGIFAQTMLEQAEQVATAEK
;
A
#
# COMPACT_ATOMS: atom_id res chain seq x y z
N MET A 1 -22.78 -43.49 -42.40
CA MET A 1 -21.95 -42.31 -42.77
C MET A 1 -21.88 -41.23 -41.66
N LYS A 2 -22.95 -40.80 -41.03
CA LYS A 2 -22.97 -39.72 -40.01
C LYS A 2 -22.05 -39.96 -38.77
N ARG A 3 -21.93 -41.20 -38.25
CA ARG A 3 -21.07 -41.53 -37.09
C ARG A 3 -19.56 -41.41 -37.44
N ARG A 4 -19.13 -41.79 -38.63
CA ARG A 4 -17.72 -41.71 -39.07
C ARG A 4 -17.27 -40.27 -39.24
N ASN A 5 -18.12 -39.37 -39.70
CA ASN A 5 -17.83 -37.93 -39.81
C ASN A 5 -17.75 -37.25 -38.45
N ARG A 6 -18.53 -37.68 -37.43
CA ARG A 6 -18.42 -37.17 -36.06
C ARG A 6 -17.09 -37.60 -35.41
N ALA A 7 -16.68 -38.85 -35.55
CA ALA A 7 -15.40 -39.35 -35.02
C ALA A 7 -14.20 -38.64 -35.67
N GLN A 8 -14.24 -38.42 -36.97
CA GLN A 8 -13.19 -37.65 -37.66
C GLN A 8 -13.12 -36.16 -37.24
N ARG A 9 -14.28 -35.53 -37.00
CA ARG A 9 -14.31 -34.16 -36.46
C ARG A 9 -13.75 -34.10 -35.03
N LEU A 10 -14.14 -35.07 -34.17
CA LEU A 10 -13.62 -35.17 -32.82
C LEU A 10 -12.09 -35.34 -32.82
N LEU A 11 -11.60 -36.26 -33.67
CA LEU A 11 -10.16 -36.52 -33.81
C LEU A 11 -9.38 -35.27 -34.29
N ARG A 12 -9.96 -34.52 -35.22
CA ARG A 12 -9.34 -33.25 -35.67
C ARG A 12 -9.34 -32.19 -34.58
N LEU A 13 -10.41 -32.05 -33.81
CA LEU A 13 -10.51 -31.10 -32.70
C LEU A 13 -9.51 -31.47 -31.58
N THR A 14 -9.39 -32.75 -31.23
CA THR A 14 -8.42 -33.22 -30.23
C THR A 14 -6.99 -33.04 -30.73
N ALA A 15 -6.71 -33.27 -32.00
CA ALA A 15 -5.40 -33.01 -32.58
C ALA A 15 -5.01 -31.52 -32.55
N VAL A 16 -5.95 -30.64 -32.90
CA VAL A 16 -5.77 -29.17 -32.79
C VAL A 16 -5.56 -28.75 -31.35
N TYR A 17 -6.34 -29.29 -30.41
CA TYR A 17 -6.21 -29.00 -28.98
C TYR A 17 -4.85 -29.45 -28.44
N LEU A 18 -4.41 -30.66 -28.77
CA LEU A 18 -3.07 -31.17 -28.38
C LEU A 18 -1.93 -30.34 -28.96
N LEU A 19 -2.12 -29.78 -30.15
CA LEU A 19 -1.12 -28.94 -30.81
C LEU A 19 -1.07 -27.54 -30.18
N LEU A 20 -2.19 -27.00 -29.72
CA LEU A 20 -2.26 -25.67 -29.09
C LEU A 20 -1.91 -25.70 -27.59
N LEU A 21 -2.11 -26.83 -26.91
CA LEU A 21 -1.87 -26.98 -25.48
C LEU A 21 -0.47 -26.57 -25.02
N PRO A 22 0.64 -26.97 -25.70
CA PRO A 22 1.99 -26.54 -25.34
C PRO A 22 2.16 -25.02 -25.41
N PHE A 23 1.59 -24.36 -26.41
CA PHE A 23 1.68 -22.90 -26.57
C PHE A 23 0.89 -22.18 -25.46
N LEU A 24 -0.28 -22.69 -25.10
CA LEU A 24 -1.05 -22.16 -23.98
C LEU A 24 -0.32 -22.35 -22.65
N LEU A 25 0.32 -23.50 -22.44
CA LEU A 25 1.11 -23.75 -21.24
C LEU A 25 2.36 -22.86 -21.19
N LEU A 26 3.07 -22.66 -22.30
CA LEU A 26 4.20 -21.73 -22.37
C LEU A 26 3.76 -20.29 -22.15
N GLY A 27 2.66 -19.85 -22.76
CA GLY A 27 2.10 -18.52 -22.52
C GLY A 27 1.68 -18.31 -21.07
N TRP A 28 1.06 -19.31 -20.46
CA TRP A 28 0.72 -19.28 -19.04
C TRP A 28 1.99 -19.23 -18.16
N LEU A 29 2.99 -20.04 -18.45
CA LEU A 29 4.26 -20.03 -17.73
C LEU A 29 4.96 -18.69 -17.88
N TYR A 30 5.06 -18.16 -19.11
CA TYR A 30 5.62 -16.84 -19.41
C TYR A 30 5.00 -15.74 -18.55
N SER A 31 3.66 -15.74 -18.43
CA SER A 31 2.93 -14.74 -17.65
C SER A 31 3.12 -14.86 -16.12
N ARG A 32 3.59 -16.02 -15.64
CA ARG A 32 3.84 -16.29 -14.22
C ARG A 32 5.29 -16.07 -13.80
N LEU A 33 6.22 -16.04 -14.76
CA LEU A 33 7.62 -15.80 -14.47
C LEU A 33 7.86 -14.32 -14.16
N PRO A 34 8.68 -14.00 -13.12
CA PRO A 34 9.02 -12.63 -12.78
C PRO A 34 9.76 -11.92 -13.91
N ASP A 35 9.61 -10.60 -14.01
CA ASP A 35 10.38 -9.76 -14.94
C ASP A 35 11.77 -9.41 -14.38
N ARG A 36 11.91 -9.48 -13.06
CA ARG A 36 13.12 -9.14 -12.32
C ARG A 36 13.37 -10.15 -11.20
N VAL A 37 14.62 -10.51 -11.00
CA VAL A 37 15.10 -11.33 -9.88
C VAL A 37 16.31 -10.69 -9.25
N TYR A 38 16.55 -11.00 -7.98
CA TYR A 38 17.65 -10.45 -7.20
C TYR A 38 18.54 -11.54 -6.67
N LEU A 39 19.85 -11.28 -6.63
CA LEU A 39 20.86 -12.20 -6.14
C LEU A 39 21.87 -11.47 -5.27
N GLU A 40 22.44 -12.15 -4.32
CA GLU A 40 23.66 -11.69 -3.65
C GLU A 40 24.89 -12.01 -4.53
N PRO A 41 25.98 -11.25 -4.41
CA PRO A 41 27.21 -11.56 -5.12
C PRO A 41 27.64 -13.00 -4.88
N GLY A 42 27.89 -13.74 -5.96
CA GLY A 42 28.28 -15.16 -5.90
C GLY A 42 27.16 -16.17 -5.73
N GLN A 43 25.90 -15.73 -5.58
CA GLN A 43 24.75 -16.64 -5.55
C GLN A 43 24.37 -17.14 -6.95
N THR A 44 23.90 -18.39 -7.00
CA THR A 44 23.30 -18.98 -8.21
C THR A 44 21.81 -18.65 -8.24
N LEU A 45 21.29 -18.28 -9.41
CA LEU A 45 19.86 -18.04 -9.59
C LEU A 45 19.07 -19.34 -9.40
N LEU A 46 18.28 -19.37 -8.35
CA LEU A 46 17.29 -20.41 -8.09
C LEU A 46 15.90 -19.78 -8.05
N LEU A 47 14.94 -20.43 -8.70
CA LEU A 47 13.53 -20.05 -8.67
C LEU A 47 12.72 -21.16 -7.99
N PRO A 48 12.64 -21.20 -6.63
CA PRO A 48 12.02 -22.32 -5.90
C PRO A 48 10.59 -22.59 -6.32
N ARG A 49 9.83 -21.54 -6.69
CA ARG A 49 8.45 -21.64 -7.19
C ARG A 49 8.32 -22.27 -8.58
N PHE A 50 9.45 -22.39 -9.34
CA PHE A 50 9.50 -22.85 -10.72
C PHE A 50 10.70 -23.80 -10.92
N GLY A 51 10.79 -24.87 -10.13
CA GLY A 51 11.95 -25.78 -10.06
C GLY A 51 12.38 -26.47 -11.38
N TRP A 52 11.62 -26.29 -12.46
CA TRP A 52 11.90 -26.76 -13.84
C TRP A 52 12.34 -25.62 -14.79
N VAL A 53 12.36 -24.36 -14.28
CA VAL A 53 12.85 -23.19 -15.02
C VAL A 53 14.23 -22.84 -14.52
N GLU A 54 15.19 -22.78 -15.44
CA GLU A 54 16.59 -22.57 -15.16
C GLU A 54 17.15 -21.43 -16.03
N PRO A 55 18.20 -20.72 -15.60
CA PRO A 55 18.93 -19.82 -16.47
C PRO A 55 19.54 -20.57 -17.64
N MET A 56 19.37 -20.06 -18.84
CA MET A 56 19.94 -20.64 -20.04
C MET A 56 21.48 -20.51 -20.01
N GLY A 57 22.20 -21.60 -20.27
CA GLY A 57 23.67 -21.60 -20.37
C GLY A 57 24.42 -22.21 -19.17
N LEU A 58 23.71 -22.84 -18.20
CA LEU A 58 24.36 -23.52 -17.08
C LEU A 58 25.19 -24.77 -17.48
N HIS A 59 25.03 -25.29 -18.69
CA HIS A 59 25.72 -26.49 -19.16
C HIS A 59 27.01 -26.23 -19.94
N GLY A 60 27.67 -25.08 -19.78
CA GLY A 60 28.95 -24.89 -20.47
C GLY A 60 29.61 -23.52 -20.44
N SER A 61 29.00 -22.54 -19.81
CA SER A 61 29.57 -21.19 -19.73
C SER A 61 29.53 -20.68 -18.30
N GLN A 62 30.68 -20.39 -17.73
CA GLN A 62 30.84 -19.86 -16.35
C GLN A 62 30.23 -18.48 -16.13
N ASN A 63 29.57 -17.88 -17.11
CA ASN A 63 29.22 -16.45 -17.10
C ASN A 63 27.75 -16.13 -16.79
N ALA A 64 26.86 -17.11 -16.58
CA ALA A 64 25.44 -16.82 -16.42
C ALA A 64 24.84 -17.10 -15.02
N ALA A 65 25.56 -17.77 -14.14
CA ALA A 65 25.01 -18.32 -12.91
C ALA A 65 25.57 -17.76 -11.61
N SER A 66 26.74 -17.09 -11.64
CA SER A 66 27.33 -16.47 -10.45
C SER A 66 28.03 -15.17 -10.83
N THR A 67 27.24 -14.09 -10.91
CA THR A 67 27.82 -12.75 -11.07
C THR A 67 28.36 -12.30 -9.71
N GLN A 68 29.68 -12.19 -9.62
CA GLN A 68 30.38 -11.72 -8.41
C GLN A 68 30.31 -10.20 -8.25
N VAL A 69 29.82 -9.48 -9.25
CA VAL A 69 29.85 -8.02 -9.29
C VAL A 69 28.43 -7.48 -9.13
N VAL A 70 28.25 -6.52 -8.24
CA VAL A 70 27.00 -5.76 -8.08
C VAL A 70 26.65 -5.08 -9.40
N GLY A 71 25.42 -5.24 -9.86
CA GLY A 71 24.97 -4.69 -11.13
C GLY A 71 23.68 -5.31 -11.65
N SER A 72 23.31 -4.93 -12.86
CA SER A 72 22.10 -5.41 -13.51
C SER A 72 22.42 -6.11 -14.82
N TYR A 73 21.93 -7.32 -14.99
CA TYR A 73 22.24 -8.24 -16.08
C TYR A 73 20.97 -8.74 -16.74
N GLN A 74 21.06 -9.09 -18.02
CA GLN A 74 19.99 -9.79 -18.73
C GLN A 74 20.21 -11.29 -18.60
N THR A 75 19.19 -12.03 -18.18
CA THR A 75 19.24 -13.49 -18.04
C THR A 75 18.06 -14.09 -18.79
N THR A 76 18.34 -15.09 -19.65
CA THR A 76 17.28 -15.85 -20.33
C THR A 76 16.88 -17.04 -19.46
N LEU A 77 15.62 -17.11 -19.08
CA LEU A 77 15.03 -18.28 -18.43
C LEU A 77 14.63 -19.31 -19.49
N SER A 78 14.88 -20.56 -19.19
CA SER A 78 14.60 -21.70 -20.08
C SER A 78 13.91 -22.84 -19.34
N LEU A 79 13.13 -23.63 -20.06
CA LEU A 79 12.56 -24.88 -19.60
C LEU A 79 13.56 -25.97 -19.78
N GLY A 80 13.95 -26.64 -18.68
CA GLY A 80 14.94 -27.74 -18.70
C GLY A 80 16.29 -27.34 -19.26
N GLY A 81 16.71 -26.08 -19.18
CA GLY A 81 18.01 -25.59 -19.61
C GLY A 81 18.20 -25.36 -21.13
N TRP A 82 17.21 -25.73 -21.98
CA TRP A 82 17.36 -25.66 -23.45
C TRP A 82 16.30 -24.88 -24.20
N LEU A 83 15.02 -24.83 -23.72
CA LEU A 83 13.98 -24.11 -24.41
C LEU A 83 13.81 -22.70 -23.79
N PRO A 84 14.21 -21.62 -24.48
CA PRO A 84 14.09 -20.27 -23.94
C PRO A 84 12.63 -19.88 -23.79
N ILE A 85 12.27 -19.29 -22.61
CA ILE A 85 10.90 -18.86 -22.29
C ILE A 85 10.84 -17.34 -22.17
N LYS A 86 11.71 -16.75 -21.32
CA LYS A 86 11.60 -15.34 -20.98
C LYS A 86 12.96 -14.72 -20.67
N ASN A 87 13.20 -13.51 -21.20
CA ASN A 87 14.30 -12.68 -20.76
C ASN A 87 13.89 -11.87 -19.55
N ILE A 88 14.67 -11.96 -18.48
CA ILE A 88 14.44 -11.26 -17.23
C ILE A 88 15.66 -10.40 -16.88
N ARG A 89 15.44 -9.43 -16.02
CA ARG A 89 16.50 -8.62 -15.41
C ARG A 89 16.96 -9.27 -14.12
N THR A 90 18.23 -9.65 -14.05
CA THR A 90 18.87 -10.12 -12.82
C THR A 90 19.64 -8.96 -12.20
N VAL A 91 19.30 -8.60 -10.97
CA VAL A 91 19.96 -7.56 -10.19
C VAL A 91 20.80 -8.22 -9.12
N VAL A 92 22.11 -8.03 -9.18
CA VAL A 92 23.04 -8.49 -8.14
C VAL A 92 23.27 -7.34 -7.19
N THR A 93 22.93 -7.53 -5.93
CA THR A 93 23.02 -6.51 -4.88
C THR A 93 23.32 -7.16 -3.53
N GLU A 94 23.92 -6.41 -2.63
CA GLU A 94 24.01 -6.81 -1.23
C GLU A 94 22.62 -6.87 -0.61
N ARG A 95 22.44 -7.80 0.33
CA ARG A 95 21.18 -7.99 1.02
C ARG A 95 21.00 -6.94 2.09
N ALA A 96 19.95 -6.14 1.97
CA ALA A 96 19.64 -5.14 2.96
C ALA A 96 19.33 -5.77 4.33
N GLN A 97 19.84 -5.14 5.37
CA GLN A 97 19.57 -5.45 6.76
C GLN A 97 18.70 -4.34 7.34
N VAL A 98 17.58 -4.68 7.96
CA VAL A 98 16.66 -3.69 8.53
C VAL A 98 16.30 -4.06 9.96
N THR A 99 15.99 -3.07 10.78
CA THR A 99 15.39 -3.28 12.11
C THR A 99 13.89 -3.53 11.92
N VAL A 100 13.45 -4.76 12.16
CA VAL A 100 12.05 -5.16 12.07
C VAL A 100 11.31 -4.70 13.33
N CYS A 101 10.18 -4.02 13.17
CA CYS A 101 9.50 -3.33 14.26
C CYS A 101 8.22 -4.05 14.74
N GLY A 102 7.11 -3.93 14.03
CA GLY A 102 5.80 -4.42 14.49
C GLY A 102 5.13 -3.54 15.54
N THR A 103 5.74 -2.41 15.88
CA THR A 103 5.24 -1.43 16.86
C THR A 103 4.13 -0.56 16.28
N PRO A 104 3.11 -0.19 17.08
CA PRO A 104 2.10 0.75 16.62
C PRO A 104 2.69 2.15 16.53
N PHE A 105 2.22 2.92 15.57
CA PHE A 105 2.52 4.34 15.49
C PHE A 105 1.26 5.13 15.13
N GLY A 106 1.18 6.33 15.68
CA GLY A 106 0.17 7.31 15.28
C GLY A 106 0.64 8.06 14.04
N VAL A 107 -0.27 8.25 13.12
CA VAL A 107 -0.07 9.04 11.90
C VAL A 107 -0.81 10.35 12.04
N LYS A 108 -0.15 11.46 11.75
CA LYS A 108 -0.75 12.77 11.52
C LYS A 108 -0.40 13.21 10.12
N MET A 109 -1.39 13.35 9.26
CA MET A 109 -1.20 13.82 7.88
C MET A 109 -1.97 15.10 7.64
N PHE A 110 -1.33 16.02 6.94
CA PHE A 110 -1.93 17.26 6.47
C PHE A 110 -2.01 17.20 4.94
N SER A 111 -3.21 17.42 4.42
CA SER A 111 -3.45 17.35 2.98
C SER A 111 -2.98 18.62 2.27
N GLU A 112 -2.65 18.48 1.01
CA GLU A 112 -2.45 19.61 0.13
C GLU A 112 -3.83 20.15 -0.29
N GLY A 113 -4.28 21.24 0.37
CA GLY A 113 -5.62 21.80 0.21
C GLY A 113 -6.69 21.17 1.11
N ALA A 114 -7.88 21.75 1.12
CA ALA A 114 -9.00 21.34 1.96
C ALA A 114 -9.90 20.34 1.22
N LEU A 115 -10.00 19.10 1.73
CA LEU A 115 -10.82 18.03 1.15
C LEU A 115 -12.29 18.20 1.51
N ILE A 116 -13.21 18.21 0.55
CA ILE A 116 -14.65 18.25 0.80
C ILE A 116 -15.12 16.86 1.24
N VAL A 117 -15.55 16.77 2.49
CA VAL A 117 -16.03 15.53 3.13
C VAL A 117 -17.54 15.51 3.36
N GLY A 118 -18.23 16.62 3.12
CA GLY A 118 -19.68 16.71 3.31
C GLY A 118 -20.26 18.03 2.82
N PHE A 119 -21.57 18.10 2.82
CA PHE A 119 -22.33 19.31 2.52
C PHE A 119 -23.43 19.51 3.56
N SER A 120 -23.68 20.78 3.90
CA SER A 120 -24.86 21.21 4.67
C SER A 120 -25.47 22.44 4.02
N ASP A 121 -26.79 22.51 4.01
CA ASP A 121 -27.48 23.67 3.49
C ASP A 121 -27.37 24.82 4.50
N ILE A 122 -27.49 26.05 4.02
CA ILE A 122 -27.31 27.32 4.77
C ILE A 122 -28.62 28.09 4.77
N ASP A 123 -29.04 28.56 5.93
CA ASP A 123 -30.17 29.46 6.05
C ASP A 123 -29.74 30.89 5.72
N SER A 124 -30.18 31.38 4.57
CA SER A 124 -29.83 32.72 4.08
C SER A 124 -30.73 33.83 4.69
N PRO A 125 -30.26 35.08 4.71
CA PRO A 125 -31.06 36.21 5.22
C PRO A 125 -32.43 36.39 4.56
N GLY A 126 -32.62 35.85 3.35
CA GLY A 126 -33.90 35.88 2.62
C GLY A 126 -34.87 34.75 3.00
N GLY A 127 -34.53 33.92 4.02
CA GLY A 127 -35.35 32.78 4.45
C GLY A 127 -35.34 31.58 3.53
N SER A 128 -34.46 31.57 2.55
CA SER A 128 -34.23 30.41 1.66
C SER A 128 -33.04 29.57 2.13
N THR A 129 -33.16 28.26 2.00
CA THR A 129 -32.10 27.32 2.29
C THR A 129 -31.30 27.04 1.00
N VAL A 130 -30.00 27.30 1.01
CA VAL A 130 -29.15 27.23 -0.19
C VAL A 130 -27.86 26.50 0.09
N ASN A 131 -27.22 25.96 -0.97
CA ASN A 131 -25.89 25.38 -0.88
C ASN A 131 -25.00 25.91 -2.02
N PRO A 132 -24.21 26.96 -1.76
CA PRO A 132 -23.34 27.55 -2.77
C PRO A 132 -22.31 26.61 -3.38
N ALA A 133 -21.72 25.72 -2.58
CA ALA A 133 -20.73 24.77 -3.07
C ALA A 133 -21.32 23.74 -4.04
N LYS A 134 -22.52 23.19 -3.72
CA LYS A 134 -23.24 22.31 -4.67
C LYS A 134 -23.67 23.07 -5.93
N ALA A 135 -24.14 24.30 -5.78
CA ALA A 135 -24.51 25.15 -6.93
C ALA A 135 -23.33 25.46 -7.84
N ALA A 136 -22.13 25.60 -7.27
CA ALA A 136 -20.88 25.74 -8.01
C ALA A 136 -20.37 24.42 -8.65
N GLY A 137 -21.06 23.28 -8.47
CA GLY A 137 -20.69 21.98 -9.03
C GLY A 137 -19.56 21.26 -8.29
N LEU A 138 -19.24 21.70 -7.07
CA LEU A 138 -18.30 20.99 -6.18
C LEU A 138 -18.92 19.68 -5.67
N ARG A 139 -18.09 18.67 -5.40
CA ARG A 139 -18.50 17.31 -5.02
C ARG A 139 -17.69 16.80 -3.84
N LEU A 140 -18.19 15.77 -3.19
CA LEU A 140 -17.41 14.99 -2.22
C LEU A 140 -16.13 14.48 -2.87
N GLY A 141 -15.01 14.53 -2.16
CA GLY A 141 -13.70 14.15 -2.66
C GLY A 141 -12.98 15.25 -3.45
N ASP A 142 -13.62 16.38 -3.77
CA ASP A 142 -12.91 17.54 -4.34
C ASP A 142 -11.97 18.12 -3.30
N ARG A 143 -10.75 18.42 -3.71
CA ARG A 143 -9.74 19.04 -2.88
C ARG A 143 -9.56 20.50 -3.30
N VAL A 144 -10.08 21.42 -2.49
CA VAL A 144 -10.01 22.85 -2.74
C VAL A 144 -8.61 23.36 -2.45
N ILE A 145 -7.96 23.97 -3.45
CA ILE A 145 -6.58 24.45 -3.38
C ILE A 145 -6.53 25.97 -3.16
N ARG A 146 -7.50 26.70 -3.73
CA ARG A 146 -7.58 28.16 -3.64
C ARG A 146 -9.01 28.66 -3.79
N ILE A 147 -9.35 29.67 -3.02
CA ILE A 147 -10.60 30.44 -3.18
C ILE A 147 -10.20 31.93 -3.32
N GLY A 148 -10.53 32.55 -4.42
CA GLY A 148 -10.09 33.91 -4.73
C GLY A 148 -8.57 34.00 -4.75
N GLN A 149 -8.00 34.83 -3.87
CA GLN A 149 -6.56 35.01 -3.71
C GLN A 149 -5.96 34.15 -2.59
N VAL A 150 -6.77 33.46 -1.77
CA VAL A 150 -6.34 32.73 -0.59
C VAL A 150 -6.11 31.26 -0.93
N ARG A 151 -4.91 30.71 -0.65
CA ARG A 151 -4.63 29.29 -0.68
C ARG A 151 -5.32 28.60 0.49
N THR A 152 -6.05 27.53 0.24
CA THR A 152 -6.84 26.81 1.24
C THR A 152 -6.06 25.63 1.84
N GLU A 153 -4.93 25.93 2.47
CA GLU A 153 -4.04 24.92 3.06
C GLU A 153 -4.59 24.26 4.33
N ASN A 154 -5.57 24.88 4.96
CA ASN A 154 -6.24 24.38 6.15
C ASN A 154 -7.68 24.93 6.23
N ASN A 155 -8.44 24.45 7.23
CA ASN A 155 -9.84 24.84 7.44
C ASN A 155 -10.00 26.32 7.74
N ASP A 156 -9.04 26.94 8.43
CA ASP A 156 -9.10 28.38 8.76
C ASP A 156 -8.86 29.24 7.52
N ALA A 157 -7.97 28.83 6.62
CA ALA A 157 -7.77 29.51 5.35
C ALA A 157 -9.01 29.44 4.44
N VAL A 158 -9.80 28.36 4.50
CA VAL A 158 -11.10 28.30 3.81
C VAL A 158 -12.07 29.34 4.37
N LYS A 159 -12.19 29.46 5.70
CA LYS A 159 -13.03 30.48 6.34
C LYS A 159 -12.58 31.89 5.96
N GLU A 160 -11.28 32.16 6.05
CA GLU A 160 -10.70 33.44 5.67
C GLU A 160 -11.03 33.81 4.21
N ALA A 161 -10.92 32.86 3.29
CA ALA A 161 -11.24 33.07 1.88
C ALA A 161 -12.72 33.42 1.65
N LEU A 162 -13.63 32.73 2.37
CA LEU A 162 -15.06 32.98 2.28
C LEU A 162 -15.45 34.34 2.91
N GLU A 163 -14.81 34.69 4.03
CA GLU A 163 -14.97 36.02 4.66
C GLU A 163 -14.39 37.13 3.76
N ALA A 164 -13.30 36.92 3.08
CA ALA A 164 -12.74 37.90 2.16
C ALA A 164 -13.64 38.15 0.96
N ALA A 165 -14.33 37.13 0.48
CA ALA A 165 -15.25 37.22 -0.67
C ALA A 165 -16.55 37.97 -0.33
N ARG A 166 -17.03 37.94 0.91
CA ARG A 166 -18.21 38.73 1.44
C ARG A 166 -19.41 38.71 0.50
N GLY A 167 -19.81 37.52 0.02
CA GLY A 167 -20.92 37.38 -0.91
C GLY A 167 -20.61 37.72 -2.37
N SER A 168 -19.39 38.12 -2.69
CA SER A 168 -18.96 38.30 -4.06
C SER A 168 -18.55 36.95 -4.67
N ALA A 169 -18.67 36.83 -6.01
CA ALA A 169 -18.26 35.68 -6.75
C ALA A 169 -16.73 35.52 -6.67
N ALA A 170 -16.24 34.39 -6.23
CA ALA A 170 -14.83 34.04 -6.13
C ALA A 170 -14.49 32.82 -6.99
N GLU A 171 -13.37 32.84 -7.68
CA GLU A 171 -12.86 31.68 -8.37
C GLU A 171 -12.40 30.64 -7.35
N VAL A 172 -12.80 29.37 -7.57
CA VAL A 172 -12.34 28.22 -6.77
C VAL A 172 -11.51 27.33 -7.65
N ILE A 173 -10.24 27.12 -7.29
CA ILE A 173 -9.38 26.11 -7.90
C ILE A 173 -9.44 24.86 -7.02
N TYR A 174 -9.73 23.73 -7.62
CA TYR A 174 -9.83 22.44 -6.94
C TYR A 174 -9.27 21.31 -7.79
N VAL A 175 -8.92 20.18 -7.14
CA VAL A 175 -8.49 18.96 -7.80
C VAL A 175 -9.57 17.90 -7.64
N ARG A 176 -9.97 17.26 -8.75
CA ARG A 176 -10.90 16.12 -8.81
C ARG A 176 -10.27 15.00 -9.61
N SER A 177 -10.14 13.82 -9.02
CA SER A 177 -9.52 12.64 -9.67
C SER A 177 -8.13 12.94 -10.28
N GLY A 178 -7.31 13.71 -9.57
CA GLY A 178 -5.96 14.10 -10.00
C GLY A 178 -5.89 15.28 -10.99
N GLU A 179 -7.02 15.75 -11.52
CA GLU A 179 -7.07 16.88 -12.48
C GLU A 179 -7.43 18.19 -11.79
N GLN A 180 -6.65 19.24 -12.04
CA GLN A 180 -6.96 20.59 -11.57
C GLN A 180 -8.09 21.19 -12.41
N ARG A 181 -9.08 21.77 -11.74
CA ARG A 181 -10.26 22.40 -12.33
C ARG A 181 -10.55 23.73 -11.64
N SER A 182 -11.38 24.54 -12.26
CA SER A 182 -11.89 25.78 -11.66
C SER A 182 -13.40 25.90 -11.78
N THR A 183 -13.98 26.64 -10.85
CA THR A 183 -15.39 27.04 -10.86
C THR A 183 -15.54 28.37 -10.15
N THR A 184 -16.73 28.95 -10.20
CA THR A 184 -17.07 30.18 -9.48
C THR A 184 -18.04 29.87 -8.33
N LEU A 185 -17.72 30.34 -7.15
CA LEU A 185 -18.52 30.17 -5.95
C LEU A 185 -18.87 31.53 -5.34
N THR A 186 -20.11 31.73 -4.98
CA THR A 186 -20.58 32.93 -4.27
C THR A 186 -20.99 32.55 -2.86
N PRO A 187 -20.20 32.87 -1.83
CA PRO A 187 -20.56 32.56 -0.43
C PRO A 187 -21.87 33.27 -0.03
N VAL A 188 -22.58 32.64 0.89
CA VAL A 188 -23.82 33.19 1.46
C VAL A 188 -23.63 33.44 2.96
N TRP A 189 -24.22 34.51 3.46
CA TRP A 189 -24.25 34.78 4.90
C TRP A 189 -25.13 33.74 5.60
N ASP A 190 -24.56 32.98 6.49
CA ASP A 190 -25.29 32.04 7.35
C ASP A 190 -25.79 32.79 8.57
N VAL A 191 -27.11 32.93 8.70
CA VAL A 191 -27.76 33.68 9.79
C VAL A 191 -27.51 32.98 11.13
N ALA A 192 -27.54 31.65 11.16
CA ALA A 192 -27.36 30.88 12.39
C ALA A 192 -25.92 30.95 12.91
N ALA A 193 -24.96 30.90 12.00
CA ALA A 193 -23.52 30.90 12.33
C ALA A 193 -22.86 32.28 12.34
N ALA A 194 -23.60 33.32 11.88
CA ALA A 194 -23.13 34.71 11.74
C ALA A 194 -21.80 34.84 11.00
N GLN A 195 -21.64 34.12 9.85
CA GLN A 195 -20.42 34.10 9.03
C GLN A 195 -20.75 33.80 7.58
N TRP A 196 -19.82 34.14 6.67
CA TRP A 196 -19.89 33.74 5.26
C TRP A 196 -19.56 32.27 5.08
N ARG A 197 -20.45 31.51 4.42
CA ARG A 197 -20.31 30.09 4.21
C ARG A 197 -20.54 29.66 2.77
N ALA A 198 -20.00 28.47 2.41
CA ALA A 198 -20.23 27.83 1.13
C ALA A 198 -21.13 26.58 1.22
N GLY A 199 -21.48 26.12 2.42
CA GLY A 199 -22.29 24.91 2.63
C GLY A 199 -21.52 23.61 2.39
N MET A 200 -20.20 23.62 2.60
CA MET A 200 -19.34 22.45 2.53
C MET A 200 -18.63 22.21 3.85
N TRP A 201 -18.46 20.93 4.18
CA TRP A 201 -17.57 20.47 5.25
C TRP A 201 -16.23 20.13 4.65
N VAL A 202 -15.16 20.66 5.22
CA VAL A 202 -13.81 20.42 4.72
C VAL A 202 -12.91 19.84 5.81
N ARG A 203 -11.94 19.05 5.37
CA ARG A 203 -10.93 18.42 6.21
C ARG A 203 -9.55 18.70 5.62
N ASP A 204 -8.64 19.16 6.44
CA ASP A 204 -7.24 19.49 6.09
C ASP A 204 -6.24 18.52 6.67
N SER A 205 -6.67 17.63 7.56
CA SER A 205 -5.81 16.70 8.27
C SER A 205 -6.51 15.38 8.55
N SER A 206 -5.73 14.33 8.65
CA SER A 206 -6.18 13.00 9.07
C SER A 206 -5.23 12.45 10.11
N ALA A 207 -5.79 11.71 11.07
CA ALA A 207 -5.06 10.99 12.08
C ALA A 207 -5.52 9.53 12.09
N GLY A 208 -4.57 8.62 12.31
CA GLY A 208 -4.85 7.19 12.33
C GLY A 208 -3.78 6.42 13.09
N VAL A 209 -3.98 5.12 13.19
CA VAL A 209 -3.03 4.20 13.79
C VAL A 209 -2.63 3.15 12.76
N GLY A 210 -1.34 2.84 12.72
CA GLY A 210 -0.78 1.81 11.86
C GLY A 210 0.34 1.05 12.55
N THR A 211 0.93 0.11 11.84
CA THR A 211 2.07 -0.66 12.33
C THR A 211 3.31 -0.33 11.49
N LEU A 212 4.40 -0.03 12.18
CA LEU A 212 5.71 0.19 11.60
C LEU A 212 6.30 -1.16 11.18
N THR A 213 6.65 -1.29 9.91
CA THR A 213 7.18 -2.56 9.37
C THR A 213 8.66 -2.70 9.70
N PHE A 214 9.44 -1.74 9.25
CA PHE A 214 10.89 -1.73 9.51
C PHE A 214 11.46 -0.30 9.49
N VAL A 215 12.65 -0.19 10.03
CA VAL A 215 13.53 0.98 9.91
C VAL A 215 14.85 0.50 9.31
N ASP A 216 15.34 1.21 8.31
CA ASP A 216 16.71 1.09 7.83
C ASP A 216 17.57 2.06 8.65
N PRO A 217 18.40 1.57 9.61
CA PRO A 217 19.13 2.45 10.51
C PRO A 217 20.31 3.16 9.81
N GLU A 218 20.82 2.60 8.72
CA GLU A 218 21.94 3.20 7.97
C GLU A 218 21.46 4.41 7.15
N LYS A 219 20.25 4.32 6.59
CA LYS A 219 19.67 5.38 5.77
C LYS A 219 18.75 6.32 6.57
N GLY A 220 18.40 5.98 7.82
CA GLY A 220 17.47 6.76 8.64
C GLY A 220 16.05 6.81 8.08
N VAL A 221 15.62 5.79 7.32
CA VAL A 221 14.30 5.73 6.71
C VAL A 221 13.44 4.65 7.34
N PHE A 222 12.13 4.87 7.35
CA PHE A 222 11.15 3.88 7.82
C PHE A 222 10.14 3.51 6.74
N ALA A 223 9.52 2.34 6.89
CA ALA A 223 8.41 1.86 6.11
C ALA A 223 7.29 1.34 7.01
N GLY A 224 6.03 1.63 6.65
CA GLY A 224 4.86 1.17 7.39
C GLY A 224 3.63 1.01 6.51
N LEU A 225 2.58 0.40 7.06
CA LEU A 225 1.24 0.16 6.51
C LEU A 225 1.18 -0.79 5.30
N GLY A 226 2.05 -0.67 4.31
CA GLY A 226 1.97 -1.46 3.06
C GLY A 226 0.84 -1.07 2.10
N HIS A 227 0.15 0.04 2.37
CA HIS A 227 -0.88 0.65 1.53
C HIS A 227 -0.97 2.16 1.83
N PRO A 228 -1.59 2.97 0.95
CA PRO A 228 -1.76 4.41 1.21
C PRO A 228 -2.72 4.66 2.37
N ILE A 229 -2.55 5.82 3.00
CA ILE A 229 -3.55 6.38 3.90
C ILE A 229 -4.58 7.11 3.05
N SER A 230 -5.84 6.70 3.21
CA SER A 230 -6.99 7.29 2.54
C SER A 230 -7.91 7.99 3.54
N ASP A 231 -8.65 8.96 3.07
CA ASP A 231 -9.72 9.59 3.86
C ASP A 231 -10.87 8.60 4.09
N GLY A 232 -11.32 8.49 5.33
CA GLY A 232 -12.33 7.50 5.72
C GLY A 232 -13.72 7.75 5.15
N ASP A 233 -14.07 8.99 4.80
CA ASP A 233 -15.39 9.35 4.29
C ASP A 233 -15.47 9.26 2.77
N THR A 234 -14.37 9.58 2.09
CA THR A 234 -14.33 9.63 0.62
C THR A 234 -13.64 8.43 -0.02
N GLY A 235 -12.77 7.71 0.74
CA GLY A 235 -11.92 6.64 0.24
C GLY A 235 -10.75 7.11 -0.64
N GLU A 236 -10.65 8.41 -0.89
CA GLU A 236 -9.57 8.98 -1.70
C GLU A 236 -8.25 8.97 -0.94
N SER A 237 -7.15 8.65 -1.65
CA SER A 237 -5.80 8.73 -1.07
C SER A 237 -5.47 10.18 -0.69
N ILE A 238 -4.95 10.38 0.51
CA ILE A 238 -4.59 11.71 1.00
C ILE A 238 -3.34 12.19 0.28
N ALA A 239 -3.48 13.26 -0.50
CA ALA A 239 -2.34 13.94 -1.11
C ALA A 239 -1.53 14.65 -0.02
N LEU A 240 -0.33 14.17 0.20
CA LEU A 240 0.54 14.57 1.28
C LEU A 240 1.13 15.97 1.06
N ARG A 241 0.80 16.94 1.90
CA ARG A 241 1.54 18.19 2.07
C ARG A 241 2.68 18.01 3.09
N SER A 242 2.33 17.47 4.24
CA SER A 242 3.26 17.08 5.31
C SER A 242 2.64 15.98 6.15
N GLY A 243 3.48 15.19 6.82
CA GLY A 243 3.02 14.16 7.71
C GLY A 243 4.06 13.82 8.76
N GLU A 244 3.57 13.34 9.90
CA GLU A 244 4.38 12.98 11.05
C GLU A 244 3.96 11.62 11.58
N ILE A 245 4.92 10.87 12.09
CA ILE A 245 4.65 9.71 12.93
C ILE A 245 4.93 10.06 14.38
N VAL A 246 4.05 9.60 15.26
CA VAL A 246 4.12 9.84 16.71
C VAL A 246 4.02 8.54 17.50
N PRO A 247 4.55 8.46 18.72
CA PRO A 247 4.38 7.28 19.58
C PRO A 247 2.89 7.03 19.86
N CYS A 248 2.51 5.75 19.82
CA CYS A 248 1.13 5.31 20.02
C CYS A 248 1.09 4.01 20.83
N GLU A 249 0.11 3.89 21.71
CA GLU A 249 -0.24 2.63 22.37
C GLU A 249 -1.60 2.12 21.92
N ILE A 250 -1.77 0.81 21.88
CA ILE A 250 -3.05 0.17 21.58
C ILE A 250 -3.82 -0.02 22.89
N THR A 251 -4.92 0.71 23.01
CA THR A 251 -5.78 0.72 24.21
C THR A 251 -6.93 -0.28 24.13
N GLY A 252 -7.27 -0.73 22.93
CA GLY A 252 -8.37 -1.67 22.71
C GLY A 252 -8.43 -2.23 21.29
N CYS A 253 -9.34 -3.17 21.08
CA CYS A 253 -9.61 -3.77 19.78
C CYS A 253 -11.12 -4.01 19.63
N SER A 254 -11.69 -3.59 18.51
CA SER A 254 -12.98 -4.08 18.03
C SER A 254 -12.74 -5.33 17.21
N MET A 255 -13.37 -6.45 17.55
CA MET A 255 -13.16 -7.72 16.83
C MET A 255 -13.69 -7.65 15.41
N GLY A 256 -12.94 -8.22 14.46
CA GLY A 256 -13.38 -8.43 13.10
C GLY A 256 -14.39 -9.58 13.01
N THR A 257 -15.43 -9.38 12.23
CA THR A 257 -16.41 -10.40 11.87
C THR A 257 -16.64 -10.39 10.37
N VAL A 258 -17.23 -11.44 9.84
CA VAL A 258 -17.58 -11.51 8.41
C VAL A 258 -18.44 -10.31 8.01
N GLY A 259 -18.00 -9.57 7.02
CA GLY A 259 -18.67 -8.36 6.53
C GLY A 259 -18.37 -7.07 7.30
N SER A 260 -17.66 -7.16 8.45
CA SER A 260 -17.30 -6.01 9.27
C SER A 260 -15.85 -6.16 9.77
N PRO A 261 -14.89 -5.49 9.15
CA PRO A 261 -13.51 -5.52 9.63
C PRO A 261 -13.44 -4.88 11.02
N GLY A 262 -12.66 -5.52 11.91
CA GLY A 262 -12.38 -4.94 13.23
C GLY A 262 -11.33 -3.84 13.15
N GLU A 263 -11.03 -3.22 14.31
CA GLU A 263 -10.12 -2.09 14.38
C GLU A 263 -9.35 -2.08 15.70
N LEU A 264 -8.06 -1.76 15.65
CA LEU A 264 -7.25 -1.42 16.82
C LEU A 264 -7.51 0.03 17.22
N LYS A 265 -7.83 0.25 18.48
CA LYS A 265 -8.00 1.59 19.06
C LYS A 265 -6.69 2.02 19.68
N GLY A 266 -6.12 3.11 19.20
CA GLY A 266 -4.86 3.64 19.71
C GLY A 266 -5.02 5.00 20.36
N LYS A 267 -4.05 5.31 21.23
CA LYS A 267 -3.89 6.62 21.86
C LYS A 267 -2.49 7.13 21.59
N PHE A 268 -2.37 8.35 21.12
CA PHE A 268 -1.08 9.01 20.95
C PHE A 268 -0.48 9.34 22.31
N LEU A 269 0.76 8.91 22.53
CA LEU A 269 1.45 9.10 23.81
C LEU A 269 2.13 10.46 23.90
N SER A 270 2.44 11.06 22.76
CA SER A 270 3.12 12.35 22.66
C SER A 270 2.65 13.12 21.43
N ALA A 271 2.73 14.45 21.50
CA ALA A 271 2.58 15.32 20.34
C ALA A 271 3.89 15.43 19.54
N HIS A 272 5.05 15.02 20.11
CA HIS A 272 6.33 15.12 19.46
C HIS A 272 6.48 14.04 18.40
N ALA A 273 6.81 14.47 17.19
CA ALA A 273 7.08 13.57 16.09
C ALA A 273 8.36 12.77 16.31
N ILE A 274 8.31 11.48 16.03
CA ILE A 274 9.47 10.57 16.00
C ILE A 274 9.96 10.32 14.58
N GLY A 275 9.27 10.85 13.58
CA GLY A 275 9.66 10.82 12.18
C GLY A 275 8.73 11.66 11.32
N SER A 276 9.19 11.94 10.10
CA SER A 276 8.44 12.71 9.10
C SER A 276 8.04 11.80 7.94
N ILE A 277 6.77 11.83 7.55
CA ILE A 277 6.28 11.12 6.37
C ILE A 277 6.67 11.92 5.12
N ARG A 278 7.27 11.25 4.15
CA ARG A 278 7.69 11.82 2.86
C ARG A 278 6.87 11.31 1.70
N ILE A 279 6.41 10.06 1.78
CA ILE A 279 5.62 9.40 0.73
C ILE A 279 4.41 8.74 1.38
N ASN A 280 3.21 9.06 0.87
CA ASN A 280 1.98 8.31 1.05
C ASN A 280 1.66 7.66 -0.30
N GLY A 281 2.17 6.46 -0.52
CA GLY A 281 2.13 5.79 -1.82
C GLY A 281 1.32 4.51 -1.83
N GLU A 282 1.05 4.00 -3.02
CA GLU A 282 0.27 2.78 -3.27
C GLU A 282 0.75 1.55 -2.47
N ASN A 283 2.05 1.52 -2.15
CA ASN A 283 2.71 0.39 -1.49
C ASN A 283 3.02 0.65 -0.01
N GLY A 284 2.56 1.77 0.56
CA GLY A 284 2.79 2.10 1.96
C GLY A 284 3.12 3.55 2.25
N VAL A 285 3.49 3.77 3.50
CA VAL A 285 3.92 5.07 4.01
C VAL A 285 5.41 5.00 4.34
N TYR A 286 6.16 5.96 3.82
CA TYR A 286 7.61 6.02 3.96
C TYR A 286 8.04 7.40 4.40
N GLY A 287 9.15 7.45 5.13
CA GLY A 287 9.65 8.71 5.62
C GLY A 287 10.98 8.57 6.35
N THR A 288 11.40 9.63 7.00
CA THR A 288 12.66 9.68 7.74
C THR A 288 12.42 9.70 9.23
N THR A 289 13.35 9.10 9.97
CA THR A 289 13.36 9.10 11.42
C THR A 289 14.79 9.30 11.93
N ARG A 290 14.90 10.03 13.05
CA ARG A 290 16.16 10.20 13.78
C ARG A 290 16.19 9.45 15.10
N THR A 291 15.06 8.80 15.44
CA THR A 291 14.89 8.05 16.68
C THR A 291 15.25 6.59 16.44
N GLY A 292 16.01 6.00 17.35
CA GLY A 292 16.21 4.55 17.35
C GLY A 292 14.92 3.82 17.69
N PHE A 293 14.59 2.80 16.91
CA PHE A 293 13.49 1.89 17.19
C PHE A 293 14.01 0.57 17.74
N SER A 294 13.31 0.04 18.72
CA SER A 294 13.61 -1.29 19.25
C SER A 294 13.10 -2.35 18.28
N GLY A 295 13.95 -3.30 17.93
CA GLY A 295 13.62 -4.39 17.04
C GLY A 295 14.81 -5.28 16.77
N GLN A 296 14.57 -6.41 16.12
CA GLN A 296 15.63 -7.32 15.70
C GLN A 296 16.10 -6.92 14.29
N THR A 297 17.41 -6.81 14.10
CA THR A 297 17.98 -6.66 12.77
C THR A 297 17.87 -7.97 12.01
N MET A 298 17.28 -7.91 10.82
CA MET A 298 17.02 -9.08 9.99
C MET A 298 17.28 -8.77 8.52
N PRO A 299 17.73 -9.76 7.73
CA PRO A 299 17.85 -9.62 6.29
C PRO A 299 16.47 -9.54 5.62
N VAL A 300 16.35 -8.69 4.62
CA VAL A 300 15.17 -8.63 3.76
C VAL A 300 15.22 -9.75 2.73
N ALA A 301 14.16 -10.53 2.62
CA ALA A 301 14.05 -11.58 1.60
C ALA A 301 13.83 -10.96 0.21
N PHE A 302 14.43 -11.54 -0.79
CA PHE A 302 14.08 -11.26 -2.18
C PHE A 302 12.72 -11.87 -2.51
N ALA A 303 11.94 -11.21 -3.37
CA ALA A 303 10.57 -11.62 -3.69
C ALA A 303 10.46 -13.08 -4.18
N GLN A 304 11.47 -13.58 -4.94
CA GLN A 304 11.49 -14.96 -5.42
C GLN A 304 11.78 -16.01 -4.34
N GLU A 305 12.29 -15.60 -3.16
CA GLU A 305 12.59 -16.49 -2.03
C GLU A 305 11.39 -16.74 -1.12
N VAL A 306 10.32 -15.94 -1.28
CA VAL A 306 9.11 -16.10 -0.48
C VAL A 306 8.35 -17.34 -0.92
N GLU A 307 7.94 -18.18 0.04
CA GLU A 307 7.29 -19.46 -0.23
C GLU A 307 5.92 -19.54 0.46
N THR A 308 5.04 -20.38 -0.08
CA THR A 308 3.80 -20.74 0.62
C THR A 308 4.15 -21.66 1.80
N GLY A 309 3.41 -21.52 2.90
CA GLY A 309 3.65 -22.31 4.10
C GLY A 309 3.62 -21.48 5.37
N ASP A 310 4.23 -22.02 6.42
CA ASP A 310 4.22 -21.41 7.73
C ASP A 310 5.08 -20.15 7.78
N ALA A 311 4.57 -19.13 8.45
CA ALA A 311 5.21 -17.83 8.63
C ALA A 311 4.75 -17.22 9.97
N GLN A 312 5.31 -16.09 10.32
CA GLN A 312 4.96 -15.35 11.53
C GLN A 312 4.68 -13.88 11.19
N ILE A 313 3.86 -13.23 11.99
CA ILE A 313 3.73 -11.78 11.96
C ILE A 313 4.11 -11.20 13.33
N LEU A 314 4.70 -10.00 13.29
CA LEU A 314 4.87 -9.19 14.49
C LEU A 314 3.74 -8.16 14.53
N ALA A 315 2.90 -8.20 15.55
CA ALA A 315 1.80 -7.28 15.70
C ALA A 315 1.60 -6.86 17.16
N THR A 316 1.22 -5.60 17.34
CA THR A 316 0.83 -5.07 18.65
C THR A 316 -0.68 -4.93 18.68
N VAL A 317 -1.35 -5.77 19.48
CA VAL A 317 -2.81 -5.73 19.65
C VAL A 317 -3.22 -5.24 21.05
N SER A 318 -2.24 -4.81 21.87
CA SER A 318 -2.42 -4.20 23.19
C SER A 318 -1.11 -3.59 23.68
N GLY A 319 -1.16 -2.38 24.22
CA GLY A 319 0.02 -1.65 24.67
C GLY A 319 0.90 -1.22 23.51
N GLU A 320 2.22 -1.25 23.72
CA GLU A 320 3.22 -0.78 22.78
C GLU A 320 4.12 -1.89 22.22
N THR A 321 4.13 -3.05 22.88
CA THR A 321 5.10 -4.13 22.60
C THR A 321 4.55 -5.12 21.60
N PRO A 322 5.24 -5.34 20.45
CA PRO A 322 4.87 -6.32 19.47
C PRO A 322 5.02 -7.75 20.00
N ARG A 323 4.14 -8.63 19.54
CA ARG A 323 4.20 -10.06 19.78
C ARG A 323 4.20 -10.82 18.48
N THR A 324 4.82 -11.99 18.51
CA THR A 324 4.84 -12.92 17.39
C THR A 324 3.57 -13.75 17.36
N TYR A 325 2.93 -13.82 16.20
CA TYR A 325 1.75 -14.65 15.95
C TYR A 325 1.97 -15.53 14.72
N HIS A 326 1.46 -16.75 14.74
CA HIS A 326 1.57 -17.70 13.65
C HIS A 326 0.55 -17.41 12.54
N VAL A 327 1.05 -17.40 11.33
CA VAL A 327 0.25 -17.26 10.10
C VAL A 327 0.71 -18.29 9.07
N ARG A 328 -0.07 -18.47 8.02
CA ARG A 328 0.31 -19.26 6.85
C ARG A 328 0.19 -18.42 5.60
N ILE A 329 1.22 -18.40 4.78
CA ILE A 329 1.17 -17.85 3.43
C ILE A 329 0.46 -18.88 2.55
N GLU A 330 -0.77 -18.59 2.14
CA GLU A 330 -1.58 -19.52 1.34
C GLU A 330 -1.35 -19.39 -0.16
N LYS A 331 -1.05 -18.17 -0.60
CA LYS A 331 -0.87 -17.86 -2.02
C LYS A 331 0.14 -16.73 -2.21
N ILE A 332 0.92 -16.85 -3.27
CA ILE A 332 1.84 -15.81 -3.75
C ILE A 332 1.49 -15.50 -5.20
N SER A 333 1.52 -14.22 -5.57
CA SER A 333 1.24 -13.74 -6.91
C SER A 333 2.05 -12.47 -7.20
N ASP A 334 2.71 -12.45 -8.34
CA ASP A 334 3.44 -11.28 -8.82
C ASP A 334 2.56 -10.38 -9.73
N ALA A 335 1.28 -10.74 -9.93
CA ALA A 335 0.37 -10.04 -10.84
C ALA A 335 -0.11 -8.66 -10.32
N ASP A 336 -0.20 -8.48 -8.99
CA ASP A 336 -0.50 -7.19 -8.36
C ASP A 336 0.61 -6.86 -7.36
N PRO A 337 1.44 -5.86 -7.64
CA PRO A 337 2.57 -5.51 -6.77
C PRO A 337 2.16 -5.03 -5.37
N ARG A 338 0.88 -4.72 -5.16
CA ARG A 338 0.33 -4.26 -3.87
C ARG A 338 -0.21 -5.42 -3.02
N ARG A 339 -0.45 -6.60 -3.62
CA ARG A 339 -1.11 -7.76 -3.01
C ARG A 339 -0.43 -9.05 -3.42
N ASN A 340 0.86 -9.14 -3.09
CA ASN A 340 1.70 -10.26 -3.52
C ASN A 340 1.39 -11.56 -2.79
N MET A 341 0.83 -11.48 -1.57
CA MET A 341 0.56 -12.63 -0.73
C MET A 341 -0.88 -12.64 -0.25
N VAL A 342 -1.45 -13.84 -0.08
CA VAL A 342 -2.62 -14.08 0.76
C VAL A 342 -2.12 -14.85 1.98
N ILE A 343 -2.38 -14.29 3.17
CA ILE A 343 -2.02 -14.90 4.44
C ILE A 343 -3.26 -15.29 5.21
N ARG A 344 -3.14 -16.34 6.00
CA ARG A 344 -4.17 -16.78 6.96
C ARG A 344 -3.60 -16.76 8.38
N VAL A 345 -4.32 -16.16 9.29
CA VAL A 345 -4.03 -16.26 10.72
C VAL A 345 -4.42 -17.65 11.22
N VAL A 346 -3.45 -18.36 11.81
CA VAL A 346 -3.66 -19.68 12.43
C VAL A 346 -3.44 -19.64 13.94
N ASP A 347 -2.94 -18.52 14.46
CA ASP A 347 -2.68 -18.28 15.87
C ASP A 347 -3.98 -18.14 16.66
N LYS A 348 -4.21 -19.04 17.59
CA LYS A 348 -5.45 -19.06 18.40
C LYS A 348 -5.58 -17.85 19.32
N ALA A 349 -4.46 -17.33 19.86
CA ALA A 349 -4.48 -16.19 20.77
C ALA A 349 -4.85 -14.91 20.01
N LEU A 350 -4.32 -14.73 18.79
CA LEU A 350 -4.70 -13.61 17.93
C LEU A 350 -6.16 -13.71 17.51
N LEU A 351 -6.60 -14.88 17.02
CA LEU A 351 -7.98 -15.10 16.60
C LEU A 351 -8.99 -14.83 17.74
N SER A 352 -8.70 -15.30 18.96
CA SER A 352 -9.59 -15.07 20.10
C SER A 352 -9.68 -13.61 20.52
N ARG A 353 -8.65 -12.80 20.23
CA ARG A 353 -8.59 -11.40 20.64
C ARG A 353 -9.12 -10.43 19.59
N THR A 354 -8.83 -10.69 18.32
CA THR A 354 -9.13 -9.77 17.22
C THR A 354 -10.12 -10.33 16.20
N GLY A 355 -10.42 -11.63 16.23
CA GLY A 355 -11.21 -12.32 15.20
C GLY A 355 -10.45 -12.56 13.90
N GLY A 356 -9.21 -12.08 13.78
CA GLY A 356 -8.37 -12.18 12.59
C GLY A 356 -7.52 -10.93 12.39
N ILE A 357 -7.31 -10.55 11.14
CA ILE A 357 -6.63 -9.30 10.76
C ILE A 357 -7.64 -8.16 10.91
N VAL A 358 -7.23 -7.09 11.60
CA VAL A 358 -8.07 -5.92 11.85
C VAL A 358 -7.36 -4.64 11.39
N GLN A 359 -8.10 -3.56 11.18
CA GLN A 359 -7.52 -2.24 10.86
C GLN A 359 -6.55 -1.81 11.96
N GLY A 360 -5.44 -1.21 11.57
CA GLY A 360 -4.31 -0.90 12.45
C GLY A 360 -3.21 -1.97 12.45
N MET A 361 -3.49 -3.22 12.06
CA MET A 361 -2.46 -4.26 11.85
C MET A 361 -1.75 -4.10 10.50
N SER A 362 -2.20 -3.23 9.62
CA SER A 362 -1.52 -2.90 8.37
C SER A 362 -0.10 -2.42 8.66
N GLY A 363 0.88 -3.01 7.98
CA GLY A 363 2.31 -2.82 8.25
C GLY A 363 2.93 -3.86 9.17
N SER A 364 2.14 -4.75 9.81
CA SER A 364 2.71 -5.84 10.63
C SER A 364 3.70 -6.67 9.81
N PRO A 365 5.00 -6.74 10.21
CA PRO A 365 6.02 -7.50 9.50
C PRO A 365 5.65 -8.97 9.36
N ILE A 366 5.88 -9.54 8.19
CA ILE A 366 5.73 -10.98 7.93
C ILE A 366 7.13 -11.58 7.87
N LEU A 367 7.37 -12.58 8.70
CA LEU A 367 8.66 -13.26 8.85
C LEU A 367 8.56 -14.70 8.38
N GLN A 368 9.54 -15.15 7.62
CA GLN A 368 9.69 -16.53 7.17
C GLN A 368 11.16 -16.88 7.06
N ASN A 369 11.56 -18.04 7.55
CA ASN A 369 12.93 -18.57 7.45
C ASN A 369 14.00 -17.57 7.95
N GLY A 370 13.74 -16.84 9.04
CA GLY A 370 14.66 -15.86 9.64
C GLY A 370 14.84 -14.57 8.83
N ARG A 371 13.93 -14.27 7.89
CA ARG A 371 13.97 -13.09 7.02
C ARG A 371 12.66 -12.29 7.09
N LEU A 372 12.75 -10.99 6.86
CA LEU A 372 11.58 -10.15 6.61
C LEU A 372 11.12 -10.39 5.16
N VAL A 373 9.96 -11.03 5.00
CA VAL A 373 9.41 -11.37 3.66
C VAL A 373 8.36 -10.39 3.18
N GLY A 374 7.73 -9.65 4.10
CA GLY A 374 6.68 -8.69 3.72
C GLY A 374 6.03 -7.99 4.90
N ALA A 375 4.91 -7.37 4.60
CA ALA A 375 4.02 -6.76 5.60
C ALA A 375 2.56 -7.08 5.29
N VAL A 376 1.75 -7.16 6.34
CA VAL A 376 0.29 -7.24 6.23
C VAL A 376 -0.25 -5.93 5.66
N THR A 377 -1.19 -5.99 4.73
CA THR A 377 -1.79 -4.80 4.13
C THR A 377 -3.27 -4.67 4.47
N HIS A 378 -4.12 -5.47 3.84
CA HIS A 378 -5.58 -5.38 3.98
C HIS A 378 -6.17 -6.69 4.48
N VAL A 379 -7.24 -6.59 5.26
CA VAL A 379 -8.08 -7.74 5.63
C VAL A 379 -9.01 -8.11 4.48
N LEU A 380 -9.35 -9.40 4.35
CA LEU A 380 -10.45 -9.82 3.49
C LEU A 380 -11.75 -9.67 4.28
N VAL A 381 -12.59 -8.73 3.85
CA VAL A 381 -13.84 -8.37 4.57
C VAL A 381 -14.77 -9.56 4.79
N ASN A 382 -14.82 -10.49 3.84
CA ASN A 382 -15.67 -11.70 3.90
C ASN A 382 -15.01 -12.88 4.67
N ASP A 383 -13.75 -12.75 5.06
CA ASP A 383 -13.03 -13.73 5.89
C ASP A 383 -11.90 -13.02 6.66
N PRO A 384 -12.17 -12.44 7.83
CA PRO A 384 -11.16 -11.70 8.60
C PRO A 384 -9.96 -12.54 9.04
N THR A 385 -10.07 -13.87 9.01
CA THR A 385 -8.92 -14.74 9.29
C THR A 385 -7.87 -14.68 8.19
N ARG A 386 -8.20 -14.08 7.04
CA ARG A 386 -7.32 -13.89 5.89
C ARG A 386 -7.07 -12.43 5.57
N GLY A 387 -5.94 -12.17 4.95
CA GLY A 387 -5.60 -10.84 4.46
C GLY A 387 -4.57 -10.90 3.36
N TYR A 388 -4.27 -9.73 2.82
CA TYR A 388 -3.22 -9.54 1.83
C TYR A 388 -1.91 -9.13 2.51
N GLY A 389 -0.81 -9.42 1.84
CA GLY A 389 0.51 -8.92 2.19
C GLY A 389 1.25 -8.42 0.95
N ILE A 390 2.18 -7.51 1.19
CA ILE A 390 3.11 -6.96 0.20
C ILE A 390 4.52 -7.48 0.48
N PHE A 391 5.34 -7.67 -0.55
CA PHE A 391 6.75 -8.06 -0.37
C PHE A 391 7.54 -6.96 0.33
N ALA A 392 8.40 -7.36 1.28
CA ALA A 392 9.32 -6.44 1.95
C ALA A 392 10.27 -5.75 0.98
N GLN A 393 10.69 -6.45 -0.07
CA GLN A 393 11.53 -5.89 -1.11
C GLN A 393 10.86 -4.71 -1.84
N THR A 394 9.56 -4.81 -2.16
CA THR A 394 8.81 -3.70 -2.76
C THR A 394 8.78 -2.49 -1.83
N MET A 395 8.61 -2.72 -0.52
CA MET A 395 8.65 -1.64 0.47
C MET A 395 10.05 -1.04 0.61
N LEU A 396 11.09 -1.87 0.56
CA LEU A 396 12.49 -1.40 0.63
C LEU A 396 12.82 -0.49 -0.56
N GLU A 397 12.46 -0.87 -1.78
CA GLU A 397 12.67 -0.07 -2.99
C GLU A 397 12.01 1.32 -2.90
N GLN A 398 10.84 1.42 -2.27
CA GLN A 398 10.17 2.69 -2.03
C GLN A 398 10.85 3.50 -0.92
N ALA A 399 11.29 2.86 0.17
CA ALA A 399 12.03 3.51 1.24
C ALA A 399 13.36 4.10 0.74
N GLU A 400 14.04 3.42 -0.18
CA GLU A 400 15.28 3.89 -0.82
C GLU A 400 15.09 5.17 -1.65
N GLN A 401 13.91 5.36 -2.25
CA GLN A 401 13.59 6.61 -2.96
C GLN A 401 13.58 7.81 -2.00
N VAL A 402 13.09 7.63 -0.76
CA VAL A 402 13.13 8.67 0.28
C VAL A 402 14.57 9.02 0.63
N ALA A 403 15.42 8.01 0.85
CA ALA A 403 16.82 8.21 1.18
C ALA A 403 17.62 8.92 0.07
N THR A 404 17.24 8.72 -1.19
CA THR A 404 17.90 9.32 -2.35
C THR A 404 17.46 10.76 -2.56
N ALA A 405 16.22 11.10 -2.24
CA ALA A 405 15.66 12.45 -2.41
C ALA A 405 16.18 13.46 -1.35
N GLU A 406 16.75 12.99 -0.24
CA GLU A 406 17.33 13.84 0.83
C GLU A 406 18.85 14.09 0.67
N LYS A 407 19.50 13.46 -0.30
CA LYS A 407 20.90 13.73 -0.67
C LYS A 407 21.00 14.81 -1.75
#